data_2de730b3fc763bc180879fcc45a068d5
#
_entry.id   2de730b3fc763bc180879fcc45a068d5
#
_cell.length_a   1.000
_cell.length_b   1.000
_cell.length_c   1.000
_cell.angle_alpha   90.00
_cell.angle_beta   90.00
_cell.angle_gamma   90.00
#
_symmetry.space_group_name_H-M   'P 1'
#
loop_
_entity.id
_entity.type
_entity.pdbx_description
1 polymer ?
#
loop_
_entity_poly.entity_id
_entity_poly.type
_entity_poly.pdbx_seq_one_letter_code
_entity_poly.pdbx_strand_id
1 'polypeptide(L)'
;MDDTTARERLESMLAELDRSIGVLRGDPVAVRDRSAADAGSDLTDADRTQAMLTVATAQRRAVVDALKRVDDGSYGRCVDCAKPVPDGRLEARPEASRCVQCQSKRERRR
;
A
#
# COMPACT_ATOMS: atom_id res chain seq x y z
N MET A 1 9.36 -3.54 15.20
CA MET A 1 9.30 -2.11 14.80
C MET A 1 8.38 -1.40 15.78
N ASP A 2 8.80 -0.30 16.33
CA ASP A 2 7.95 0.45 17.26
C ASP A 2 6.87 1.24 16.52
N ASP A 3 5.87 1.71 17.26
CA ASP A 3 4.73 2.40 16.67
C ASP A 3 5.10 3.73 16.01
N THR A 4 6.08 4.44 16.56
CA THR A 4 6.54 5.72 16.01
C THR A 4 7.19 5.53 14.64
N THR A 5 8.12 4.57 14.55
CA THR A 5 8.79 4.25 13.29
C THR A 5 7.79 3.71 12.26
N ALA A 6 6.88 2.85 12.70
CA ALA A 6 5.84 2.31 11.83
C ALA A 6 4.97 3.42 11.26
N ARG A 7 4.53 4.35 12.11
CA ARG A 7 3.71 5.50 11.68
C ARG A 7 4.43 6.33 10.63
N GLU A 8 5.69 6.66 10.88
CA GLU A 8 6.48 7.48 9.94
C GLU A 8 6.61 6.79 8.58
N ARG A 9 6.90 5.51 8.57
CA ARG A 9 7.05 4.75 7.33
C ARG A 9 5.73 4.62 6.59
N LEU A 10 4.65 4.35 7.30
CA LEU A 10 3.31 4.22 6.71
C LEU A 10 2.82 5.56 6.14
N GLU A 11 3.07 6.66 6.84
CA GLU A 11 2.71 7.99 6.34
C GLU A 11 3.49 8.34 5.08
N SER A 12 4.79 8.00 5.02
CA SER A 12 5.60 8.18 3.81
C SER A 12 5.07 7.35 2.64
N MET A 13 4.72 6.10 2.91
CA MET A 13 4.13 5.22 1.89
C MET A 13 2.81 5.78 1.38
N LEU A 14 1.98 6.29 2.27
CA LEU A 14 0.69 6.88 1.91
C LEU A 14 0.89 8.10 0.99
N ALA A 15 1.82 8.97 1.33
CA ALA A 15 2.12 10.14 0.51
C ALA A 15 2.59 9.76 -0.89
N GLU A 16 3.46 8.76 -1.00
CA GLU A 16 3.93 8.26 -2.29
C GLU A 16 2.81 7.63 -3.10
N LEU A 17 1.96 6.84 -2.46
CA LEU A 17 0.81 6.21 -3.11
C LEU A 17 -0.17 7.26 -3.61
N ASP A 18 -0.45 8.29 -2.82
CA ASP A 18 -1.35 9.36 -3.23
C ASP A 18 -0.82 10.10 -4.44
N ARG A 19 0.49 10.36 -4.51
CA ARG A 19 1.10 10.97 -5.69
C ARG A 19 1.00 10.05 -6.91
N SER A 20 1.29 8.78 -6.75
CA SER A 20 1.20 7.82 -7.84
C SER A 20 -0.23 7.69 -8.37
N ILE A 21 -1.20 7.63 -7.48
CA ILE A 21 -2.62 7.56 -7.84
C ILE A 21 -3.03 8.83 -8.58
N GLY A 22 -2.59 9.99 -8.09
CA GLY A 22 -2.87 11.28 -8.75
C GLY A 22 -2.34 11.31 -10.18
N VAL A 23 -1.12 10.84 -10.39
CA VAL A 23 -0.52 10.76 -11.73
C VAL A 23 -1.33 9.79 -12.62
N LEU A 24 -1.66 8.62 -12.10
CA LEU A 24 -2.42 7.61 -12.85
C LEU A 24 -3.82 8.09 -13.24
N ARG A 25 -4.42 8.93 -12.41
CA ARG A 25 -5.74 9.53 -12.69
C ARG A 25 -5.67 10.78 -13.57
N GLY A 26 -4.46 11.24 -13.91
CA GLY A 26 -4.29 12.42 -14.71
C GLY A 26 -4.46 13.74 -13.97
N ASP A 27 -4.22 13.75 -12.65
CA ASP A 27 -4.26 14.97 -11.84
C ASP A 27 -3.23 15.97 -12.34
N PRO A 28 -3.64 17.21 -12.72
CA PRO A 28 -2.71 18.19 -13.28
C PRO A 28 -1.54 18.55 -12.36
N VAL A 29 -1.76 18.57 -11.05
CA VAL A 29 -0.71 18.89 -10.08
C VAL A 29 0.31 17.77 -10.00
N ALA A 30 -0.14 16.52 -9.95
CA ALA A 30 0.73 15.35 -9.89
C ALA A 30 1.47 15.12 -11.22
N VAL A 31 0.80 15.37 -12.35
CA VAL A 31 1.39 15.18 -13.69
C VAL A 31 2.53 16.16 -13.95
N ARG A 32 2.52 17.36 -13.35
CA ARG A 32 3.59 18.34 -13.51
C ARG A 32 4.94 17.84 -13.03
N ASP A 33 4.96 16.90 -12.09
CA ASP A 33 6.18 16.33 -11.54
C ASP A 33 6.78 15.24 -12.45
N ARG A 34 6.10 14.90 -13.53
CA ARG A 34 6.59 13.96 -14.53
C ARG A 34 6.97 14.66 -15.81
N SER A 35 8.03 14.20 -16.47
CA SER A 35 8.36 14.70 -17.78
C SER A 35 7.25 14.29 -18.76
N ALA A 36 6.91 15.22 -19.68
CA ALA A 36 5.84 15.06 -20.63
C ALA A 36 6.12 14.03 -21.74
N ALA A 37 7.09 13.13 -21.54
CA ALA A 37 7.58 12.25 -22.58
C ALA A 37 6.62 11.11 -22.95
N ASP A 38 5.56 10.91 -22.18
CA ASP A 38 4.66 9.76 -22.37
C ASP A 38 3.25 10.17 -22.76
N ALA A 39 3.12 11.07 -23.72
CA ALA A 39 1.81 11.55 -24.15
C ALA A 39 1.10 10.65 -25.17
N GLY A 40 1.65 9.47 -25.47
CA GLY A 40 1.00 8.54 -26.38
C GLY A 40 0.14 7.55 -25.63
N SER A 41 -1.19 7.75 -25.62
CA SER A 41 -2.08 6.77 -25.02
C SER A 41 -2.78 5.96 -26.12
N ASP A 42 -2.62 4.66 -26.08
CA ASP A 42 -3.47 3.74 -26.82
C ASP A 42 -4.31 2.93 -25.83
N LEU A 43 -5.15 2.01 -26.33
CA LEU A 43 -6.01 1.18 -25.48
C LEU A 43 -5.22 0.30 -24.53
N THR A 44 -4.04 -0.17 -24.95
CA THR A 44 -3.15 -0.98 -24.11
C THR A 44 -2.62 -0.17 -22.94
N ASP A 45 -2.24 1.08 -23.17
CA ASP A 45 -1.78 1.98 -22.11
C ASP A 45 -2.89 2.31 -21.13
N ALA A 46 -4.13 2.49 -21.60
CA ALA A 46 -5.28 2.73 -20.75
C ALA A 46 -5.56 1.52 -19.85
N ASP A 47 -5.48 0.30 -20.39
CA ASP A 47 -5.68 -0.91 -19.62
C ASP A 47 -4.60 -1.10 -18.58
N ARG A 48 -3.35 -0.82 -18.94
CA ARG A 48 -2.22 -0.88 -18.00
C ARG A 48 -2.39 0.13 -16.88
N THR A 49 -2.76 1.34 -17.21
CA THR A 49 -3.00 2.41 -16.23
C THR A 49 -4.09 1.99 -15.26
N GLN A 50 -5.18 1.42 -15.75
CA GLN A 50 -6.27 0.95 -14.89
C GLN A 50 -5.81 -0.18 -13.96
N ALA A 51 -5.02 -1.12 -14.47
CA ALA A 51 -4.49 -2.21 -13.64
C ALA A 51 -3.55 -1.68 -12.55
N MET A 52 -2.68 -0.72 -12.89
CA MET A 52 -1.79 -0.09 -11.92
C MET A 52 -2.58 0.69 -10.87
N LEU A 53 -3.64 1.36 -11.29
CA LEU A 53 -4.51 2.12 -10.39
C LEU A 53 -5.22 1.20 -9.39
N THR A 54 -5.68 0.04 -9.84
CA THR A 54 -6.32 -0.96 -8.99
C THR A 54 -5.36 -1.45 -7.92
N VAL A 55 -4.12 -1.79 -8.29
CA VAL A 55 -3.09 -2.24 -7.35
C VAL A 55 -2.74 -1.14 -6.35
N ALA A 56 -2.51 0.08 -6.83
CA ALA A 56 -2.14 1.21 -5.97
C ALA A 56 -3.25 1.56 -4.97
N THR A 57 -4.50 1.50 -5.41
CA THR A 57 -5.65 1.78 -4.55
C THR A 57 -5.79 0.72 -3.46
N ALA A 58 -5.59 -0.55 -3.79
CA ALA A 58 -5.63 -1.64 -2.81
C ALA A 58 -4.50 -1.49 -1.79
N GLN A 59 -3.30 -1.13 -2.25
CA GLN A 59 -2.16 -0.90 -1.38
C GLN A 59 -2.38 0.29 -0.45
N ARG A 60 -2.98 1.37 -0.98
CA ARG A 60 -3.33 2.53 -0.18
C ARG A 60 -4.27 2.16 0.96
N ARG A 61 -5.27 1.35 0.68
CA ARG A 61 -6.21 0.87 1.71
C ARG A 61 -5.48 0.09 2.79
N ALA A 62 -4.55 -0.80 2.40
CA ALA A 62 -3.77 -1.57 3.36
C ALA A 62 -2.94 -0.66 4.27
N VAL A 63 -2.35 0.41 3.72
CA VAL A 63 -1.57 1.37 4.49
C VAL A 63 -2.47 2.16 5.45
N VAL A 64 -3.61 2.63 4.99
CA VAL A 64 -4.58 3.35 5.84
C VAL A 64 -5.06 2.46 6.98
N ASP A 65 -5.37 1.20 6.71
CA ASP A 65 -5.79 0.25 7.74
C ASP A 65 -4.67 0.00 8.75
N ALA A 66 -3.42 -0.08 8.28
CA ALA A 66 -2.27 -0.23 9.17
C ALA A 66 -2.11 0.99 10.10
N LEU A 67 -2.31 2.21 9.57
CA LEU A 67 -2.27 3.42 10.39
C LEU A 67 -3.36 3.43 11.45
N LYS A 68 -4.54 2.93 11.13
CA LYS A 68 -5.61 2.77 12.12
C LYS A 68 -5.22 1.80 13.24
N ARG A 69 -4.52 0.71 12.90
CA ARG A 69 -4.05 -0.24 13.91
C ARG A 69 -2.95 0.37 14.78
N VAL A 70 -2.10 1.24 14.23
CA VAL A 70 -1.14 1.99 15.06
C VAL A 70 -1.90 2.84 16.08
N ASP A 71 -2.97 3.51 15.64
CA ASP A 71 -3.75 4.38 16.51
C ASP A 71 -4.50 3.61 17.60
N ASP A 72 -4.99 2.41 17.31
CA ASP A 72 -5.75 1.62 18.28
C ASP A 72 -4.89 0.64 19.08
N GLY A 73 -3.59 0.61 18.84
CA GLY A 73 -2.65 -0.23 19.61
C GLY A 73 -2.56 -1.68 19.14
N SER A 74 -3.19 -2.04 18.04
CA SER A 74 -3.17 -3.42 17.53
C SER A 74 -2.14 -3.66 16.43
N TYR A 75 -1.37 -2.65 16.07
CA TYR A 75 -0.36 -2.79 15.03
C TYR A 75 0.68 -3.86 15.41
N GLY A 76 1.09 -4.65 14.43
CA GLY A 76 2.08 -5.70 14.62
C GLY A 76 1.49 -7.04 15.05
N ARG A 77 0.18 -7.13 15.20
CA ARG A 77 -0.52 -8.39 15.50
C ARG A 77 -1.27 -8.85 14.25
N CYS A 78 -1.22 -10.14 13.99
CA CYS A 78 -1.97 -10.74 12.90
C CYS A 78 -3.48 -10.56 13.15
N VAL A 79 -4.20 -10.06 12.14
CA VAL A 79 -5.65 -9.83 12.28
C VAL A 79 -6.46 -11.12 12.34
N ASP A 80 -5.88 -12.25 11.90
CA ASP A 80 -6.58 -13.55 11.90
C ASP A 80 -6.28 -14.39 13.14
N CYS A 81 -5.03 -14.46 13.60
CA CYS A 81 -4.64 -15.34 14.69
C CYS A 81 -4.18 -14.59 15.96
N ALA A 82 -4.07 -13.28 15.90
CA ALA A 82 -3.66 -12.43 17.02
C ALA A 82 -2.21 -12.63 17.48
N LYS A 83 -1.44 -13.50 16.85
CA LYS A 83 -0.02 -13.68 17.14
C LYS A 83 0.78 -12.53 16.56
N PRO A 84 1.94 -12.22 17.14
CA PRO A 84 2.79 -11.15 16.59
C PRO A 84 3.20 -11.46 15.16
N VAL A 85 3.15 -10.43 14.30
CA VAL A 85 3.76 -10.49 12.97
C VAL A 85 5.27 -10.28 13.16
N PRO A 86 6.14 -11.12 12.58
CA PRO A 86 7.59 -10.97 12.77
C PRO A 86 8.11 -9.60 12.34
N ASP A 87 9.08 -9.06 13.08
CA ASP A 87 9.66 -7.75 12.79
C ASP A 87 10.22 -7.67 11.38
N GLY A 88 10.89 -8.71 10.91
CA GLY A 88 11.44 -8.74 9.55
C GLY A 88 10.36 -8.56 8.48
N ARG A 89 9.19 -9.13 8.70
CA ARG A 89 8.06 -8.96 7.78
C ARG A 89 7.54 -7.53 7.82
N LEU A 90 7.44 -6.93 9.00
CA LEU A 90 6.99 -5.55 9.15
C LEU A 90 8.00 -4.55 8.58
N GLU A 91 9.29 -4.84 8.69
CA GLU A 91 10.32 -4.00 8.09
C GLU A 91 10.24 -4.03 6.56
N ALA A 92 9.98 -5.19 5.99
CA ALA A 92 9.82 -5.33 4.55
C ALA A 92 8.47 -4.80 4.06
N ARG A 93 7.42 -5.03 4.84
CA ARG A 93 6.05 -4.63 4.50
C ARG A 93 5.36 -4.04 5.73
N PRO A 94 5.53 -2.74 6.00
CA PRO A 94 4.91 -2.12 7.17
C PRO A 94 3.38 -2.23 7.19
N GLU A 95 2.74 -2.35 6.03
CA GLU A 95 1.30 -2.47 5.90
C GLU A 95 0.79 -3.90 6.14
N ALA A 96 1.67 -4.87 6.36
CA ALA A 96 1.27 -6.27 6.55
C ALA A 96 0.33 -6.41 7.75
N SER A 97 -0.81 -7.06 7.52
CA SER A 97 -1.85 -7.27 8.53
C SER A 97 -1.88 -8.70 9.04
N ARG A 98 -1.18 -9.62 8.38
CA ARG A 98 -1.21 -11.04 8.69
C ARG A 98 0.19 -11.60 8.77
N CYS A 99 0.35 -12.63 9.62
CA CYS A 99 1.58 -13.42 9.61
C CYS A 99 1.65 -14.24 8.31
N VAL A 100 2.84 -14.77 8.03
CA VAL A 100 3.06 -15.53 6.79
C VAL A 100 2.10 -16.71 6.67
N GLN A 101 1.88 -17.41 7.78
CA GLN A 101 0.99 -18.59 7.79
C GLN A 101 -0.45 -18.23 7.46
N CYS A 102 -0.99 -17.18 8.08
CA CYS A 102 -2.35 -16.74 7.82
C CYS A 102 -2.51 -16.16 6.42
N GLN A 103 -1.51 -15.42 5.95
CA GLN A 103 -1.51 -14.89 4.60
C GLN A 103 -1.51 -16.05 3.58
N SER A 104 -0.70 -17.06 3.78
CA SER A 104 -0.66 -18.24 2.91
C SER A 104 -2.00 -18.98 2.87
N LYS A 105 -2.64 -19.13 4.04
CA LYS A 105 -3.95 -19.78 4.11
C LYS A 105 -4.99 -18.98 3.32
N ARG A 106 -4.97 -17.66 3.43
CA ARG A 106 -5.91 -16.80 2.72
C ARG A 106 -5.70 -16.90 1.21
N GLU A 107 -4.47 -16.91 0.76
CA GLU A 107 -4.14 -17.02 -0.66
C GLU A 107 -4.56 -18.37 -1.25
N ARG A 108 -4.42 -19.44 -0.47
CA ARG A 108 -4.84 -20.78 -0.91
C ARG A 108 -6.35 -20.95 -1.03
N ARG A 109 -7.12 -20.12 -0.34
CA ARG A 109 -8.59 -20.18 -0.39
C ARG A 109 -9.21 -19.43 -1.56
N ARG A 110 -8.39 -18.75 -2.34
CA ARG A 110 -8.87 -18.01 -3.51
C ARG A 110 -8.99 -18.90 -4.73
#